data_1aea2448226ffd3602920f0b742171f4
#
_entry.id   1aea2448226ffd3602920f0b742171f4
#
_cell.length_a   1.000
_cell.length_b   1.000
_cell.length_c   1.000
_cell.angle_alpha   90.00
_cell.angle_beta   90.00
_cell.angle_gamma   90.00
#
_symmetry.space_group_name_H-M   'P 1'
#
loop_
_entity.id
_entity.type
_entity.pdbx_description
1 polymer ?
#
loop_
_entity_poly.entity_id
_entity_poly.type
_entity_poly.pdbx_seq_one_letter_code
_entity_poly.pdbx_strand_id
1 'polypeptide(L)'
;FQVLICAIVSSINIEGAIREMSQSLPPFMQALLSEEFALGLSSRGLVVFAWNHPVIHALLAAAMILLASRAIAGEIEAGTMELLLSQPMARATYLATQIIFAFIVLMALVGMMLIGVYLGLSLFNLHQVLPWRTFLPVAANLVSLQIAIYGVTLLLSATAREGGRVVTAALLFVLISYLVQAVARLWPKIQFLSTYTIFNYYSPQQIVMNNLTPWQNLLILLGVGLVTGGLGWWKFMRRDIP
;
A
#
# COMPACT_ATOMS: atom_id res chain seq x y z
N PHE A 1 13.53 -7.63 3.95
CA PHE A 1 12.66 -7.34 5.10
C PHE A 1 11.77 -8.53 5.45
N GLN A 2 10.99 -9.09 4.50
CA GLN A 2 10.11 -10.26 4.75
C GLN A 2 10.87 -11.47 5.33
N VAL A 3 12.02 -11.81 4.73
CA VAL A 3 12.90 -12.89 5.22
C VAL A 3 13.40 -12.62 6.64
N LEU A 4 13.77 -11.37 6.94
CA LEU A 4 14.22 -10.95 8.27
C LEU A 4 13.12 -11.16 9.32
N ILE A 5 11.89 -10.77 9.02
CA ILE A 5 10.76 -10.99 9.94
C ILE A 5 10.51 -12.48 10.17
N CYS A 6 10.56 -13.31 9.12
CA CYS A 6 10.47 -14.77 9.28
C CYS A 6 11.61 -15.33 10.15
N ALA A 7 12.83 -14.83 10.00
CA ALA A 7 13.97 -15.20 10.84
C ALA A 7 13.71 -14.84 12.31
N ILE A 8 13.23 -13.64 12.59
CA ILE A 8 12.89 -13.20 13.96
C ILE A 8 11.79 -14.09 14.54
N VAL A 9 10.73 -14.35 13.78
CA VAL A 9 9.60 -15.19 14.22
C VAL A 9 10.05 -16.61 14.52
N SER A 10 11.00 -17.17 13.76
CA SER A 10 11.52 -18.52 13.99
C SER A 10 12.50 -18.62 15.17
N SER A 11 13.18 -17.52 15.49
CA SER A 11 14.20 -17.50 16.57
C SER A 11 13.61 -17.28 17.96
N ILE A 12 12.40 -16.74 18.05
CA ILE A 12 11.74 -16.41 19.33
C ILE A 12 10.57 -17.37 19.53
N ASN A 13 10.52 -18.04 20.71
CA ASN A 13 9.33 -18.77 21.12
C ASN A 13 8.24 -17.78 21.58
N ILE A 14 7.64 -17.10 20.60
CA ILE A 14 6.68 -16.01 20.82
C ILE A 14 5.45 -16.51 21.59
N GLU A 15 4.98 -17.72 21.27
CA GLU A 15 3.83 -18.31 21.95
C GLU A 15 4.10 -18.62 23.42
N GLY A 16 5.32 -19.09 23.73
CA GLY A 16 5.78 -19.27 25.10
C GLY A 16 5.90 -17.94 25.84
N ALA A 17 6.54 -16.95 25.22
CA ALA A 17 6.70 -15.61 25.80
C ALA A 17 5.35 -14.92 26.07
N ILE A 18 4.37 -15.04 25.16
CA ILE A 18 3.02 -14.50 25.36
C ILE A 18 2.31 -15.21 26.52
N ARG A 19 2.43 -16.52 26.64
CA ARG A 19 1.85 -17.28 27.77
C ARG A 19 2.47 -16.86 29.09
N GLU A 20 3.78 -16.77 29.18
CA GLU A 20 4.47 -16.33 30.39
C GLU A 20 4.09 -14.89 30.76
N MET A 21 4.04 -13.99 29.77
CA MET A 21 3.60 -12.62 29.98
C MET A 21 2.15 -12.56 30.43
N SER A 22 1.24 -13.31 29.81
CA SER A 22 -0.16 -13.33 30.21
C SER A 22 -0.39 -13.86 31.60
N GLN A 23 0.40 -14.88 32.04
CA GLN A 23 0.32 -15.44 33.39
C GLN A 23 0.91 -14.51 34.47
N SER A 24 1.89 -13.66 34.08
CA SER A 24 2.50 -12.70 35.00
C SER A 24 1.68 -11.41 35.20
N LEU A 25 0.70 -11.17 34.36
CA LEU A 25 -0.12 -9.96 34.42
C LEU A 25 -1.28 -10.11 35.43
N PRO A 26 -1.63 -9.03 36.16
CA PRO A 26 -2.83 -8.99 36.97
C PRO A 26 -4.12 -9.31 36.18
N PRO A 27 -5.17 -9.91 36.78
CA PRO A 27 -6.37 -10.32 36.06
C PRO A 27 -7.08 -9.20 35.29
N PHE A 28 -7.03 -7.96 35.77
CA PHE A 28 -7.60 -6.81 35.07
C PHE A 28 -6.80 -6.45 33.76
N MET A 29 -5.51 -6.67 33.76
CA MET A 29 -4.68 -6.46 32.56
C MET A 29 -4.83 -7.61 31.55
N GLN A 30 -5.05 -8.84 32.04
CA GLN A 30 -5.38 -9.97 31.17
C GLN A 30 -6.70 -9.74 30.43
N ALA A 31 -7.69 -9.14 31.09
CA ALA A 31 -8.96 -8.76 30.46
C ALA A 31 -8.84 -7.63 29.43
N LEU A 32 -7.79 -6.81 29.51
CA LEU A 32 -7.48 -5.75 28.52
C LEU A 32 -6.67 -6.28 27.30
N LEU A 33 -6.06 -7.45 27.43
CA LEU A 33 -5.44 -8.15 26.31
C LEU A 33 -6.55 -8.71 25.41
N SER A 34 -7.01 -7.90 24.47
CA SER A 34 -7.99 -8.35 23.48
C SER A 34 -7.41 -9.54 22.69
N GLU A 35 -8.30 -10.45 22.28
CA GLU A 35 -7.91 -11.56 21.38
C GLU A 35 -7.17 -11.03 20.13
N GLU A 36 -7.58 -9.87 19.62
CA GLU A 36 -6.92 -9.20 18.48
C GLU A 36 -5.47 -8.82 18.78
N PHE A 37 -5.15 -8.37 20.01
CA PHE A 37 -3.78 -8.06 20.41
C PHE A 37 -2.92 -9.33 20.50
N ALA A 38 -3.46 -10.38 21.11
CA ALA A 38 -2.78 -11.68 21.21
C ALA A 38 -2.54 -12.30 19.82
N LEU A 39 -3.52 -12.22 18.92
CA LEU A 39 -3.39 -12.64 17.52
C LEU A 39 -2.37 -11.81 16.78
N GLY A 40 -2.32 -10.50 17.02
CA GLY A 40 -1.32 -9.61 16.43
C GLY A 40 0.12 -9.94 16.81
N LEU A 41 0.34 -10.40 18.04
CA LEU A 41 1.64 -10.85 18.55
C LEU A 41 1.96 -12.31 18.18
N SER A 42 1.01 -13.08 17.66
CA SER A 42 1.27 -14.46 17.22
C SER A 42 2.29 -14.51 16.07
N SER A 43 2.89 -15.68 15.85
CA SER A 43 3.79 -15.91 14.72
C SER A 43 3.16 -15.51 13.37
N ARG A 44 1.87 -15.79 13.20
CA ARG A 44 1.09 -15.35 12.01
C ARG A 44 0.97 -13.84 11.94
N GLY A 45 0.59 -13.19 13.04
CA GLY A 45 0.43 -11.74 13.12
C GLY A 45 1.70 -10.96 12.81
N LEU A 46 2.86 -11.42 13.29
CA LEU A 46 4.14 -10.79 13.01
C LEU A 46 4.57 -10.90 11.55
N VAL A 47 4.36 -12.05 10.89
CA VAL A 47 4.64 -12.17 9.45
C VAL A 47 3.72 -11.24 8.64
N VAL A 48 2.46 -11.10 9.04
CA VAL A 48 1.51 -10.17 8.41
C VAL A 48 1.87 -8.71 8.69
N PHE A 49 2.40 -8.40 9.88
CA PHE A 49 2.88 -7.06 10.23
C PHE A 49 3.91 -6.52 9.23
N ALA A 50 4.74 -7.40 8.66
CA ALA A 50 5.68 -7.01 7.62
C ALA A 50 5.01 -6.40 6.38
N TRP A 51 3.75 -6.77 6.07
CA TRP A 51 2.95 -6.20 4.99
C TRP A 51 2.24 -4.90 5.39
N ASN A 52 2.07 -4.67 6.68
CA ASN A 52 1.44 -3.46 7.22
C ASN A 52 2.45 -2.46 7.79
N HIS A 53 3.75 -2.70 7.57
CA HIS A 53 4.79 -1.85 8.14
C HIS A 53 4.79 -0.46 7.48
N PRO A 54 4.77 0.65 8.25
CA PRO A 54 4.69 2.01 7.71
C PRO A 54 5.78 2.35 6.71
N VAL A 55 7.00 1.86 6.92
CA VAL A 55 8.14 2.10 6.01
C VAL A 55 7.89 1.47 4.64
N ILE A 56 7.29 0.27 4.58
CA ILE A 56 6.96 -0.38 3.30
C ILE A 56 5.92 0.45 2.55
N HIS A 57 4.88 0.91 3.25
CA HIS A 57 3.87 1.79 2.65
C HIS A 57 4.46 3.10 2.17
N ALA A 58 5.34 3.72 2.96
CA ALA A 58 6.00 4.97 2.58
C ALA A 58 6.87 4.81 1.32
N LEU A 59 7.66 3.72 1.23
CA LEU A 59 8.52 3.45 0.08
C LEU A 59 7.70 3.16 -1.19
N LEU A 60 6.67 2.32 -1.10
CA LEU A 60 5.81 2.00 -2.23
C LEU A 60 5.02 3.23 -2.69
N ALA A 61 4.43 3.97 -1.75
CA ALA A 61 3.72 5.20 -2.06
C ALA A 61 4.64 6.24 -2.71
N ALA A 62 5.85 6.43 -2.17
CA ALA A 62 6.84 7.34 -2.75
C ALA A 62 7.19 6.95 -4.19
N ALA A 63 7.40 5.66 -4.47
CA ALA A 63 7.66 5.18 -5.83
C ALA A 63 6.49 5.52 -6.77
N MET A 64 5.25 5.23 -6.38
CA MET A 64 4.06 5.51 -7.19
C MET A 64 3.83 7.01 -7.39
N ILE A 65 4.03 7.82 -6.34
CA ILE A 65 3.91 9.27 -6.39
C ILE A 65 4.96 9.87 -7.34
N LEU A 66 6.21 9.44 -7.25
CA LEU A 66 7.28 9.94 -8.12
C LEU A 66 7.03 9.59 -9.58
N LEU A 67 6.61 8.36 -9.88
CA LEU A 67 6.30 7.94 -11.23
C LEU A 67 5.12 8.74 -11.82
N ALA A 68 4.03 8.90 -11.07
CA ALA A 68 2.86 9.65 -11.52
C ALA A 68 3.13 11.16 -11.65
N SER A 69 3.91 11.73 -10.74
CA SER A 69 4.29 13.15 -10.79
C SER A 69 5.16 13.44 -12.01
N ARG A 70 6.16 12.60 -12.28
CA ARG A 70 7.05 12.75 -13.44
C ARG A 70 6.33 12.56 -14.76
N ALA A 71 5.31 11.72 -14.82
CA ALA A 71 4.59 11.41 -16.04
C ALA A 71 4.03 12.65 -16.78
N ILE A 72 3.65 13.73 -16.06
CA ILE A 72 3.12 14.94 -16.69
C ILE A 72 3.76 16.20 -16.11
N ALA A 73 3.55 16.52 -14.82
CA ALA A 73 3.98 17.78 -14.22
C ALA A 73 5.51 17.91 -14.18
N GLY A 74 6.23 16.82 -13.91
CA GLY A 74 7.69 16.81 -13.88
C GLY A 74 8.30 17.06 -15.27
N GLU A 75 7.73 16.51 -16.34
CA GLU A 75 8.18 16.74 -17.71
C GLU A 75 7.86 18.18 -18.18
N ILE A 76 6.73 18.74 -17.70
CA ILE A 76 6.39 20.15 -17.97
C ILE A 76 7.38 21.08 -17.26
N GLU A 77 7.68 20.80 -15.97
CA GLU A 77 8.64 21.59 -15.18
C GLU A 77 10.04 21.55 -15.78
N ALA A 78 10.47 20.40 -16.29
CA ALA A 78 11.76 20.22 -16.93
C ALA A 78 11.84 20.84 -18.34
N GLY A 79 10.72 21.29 -18.92
CA GLY A 79 10.65 21.76 -20.31
C GLY A 79 10.82 20.67 -21.37
N THR A 80 10.84 19.41 -20.96
CA THR A 80 11.03 18.27 -21.88
C THR A 80 9.74 17.81 -22.53
N MET A 81 8.57 18.20 -21.99
CA MET A 81 7.27 17.82 -22.54
C MET A 81 7.07 18.29 -23.99
N GLU A 82 7.54 19.49 -24.34
CA GLU A 82 7.46 20.01 -25.71
C GLU A 82 8.28 19.15 -26.69
N LEU A 83 9.48 18.76 -26.29
CA LEU A 83 10.34 17.88 -27.08
C LEU A 83 9.71 16.49 -27.28
N LEU A 84 9.08 15.95 -26.24
CA LEU A 84 8.39 14.67 -26.31
C LEU A 84 7.17 14.71 -27.24
N LEU A 85 6.40 15.81 -27.19
CA LEU A 85 5.20 15.99 -28.01
C LEU A 85 5.49 16.46 -29.44
N SER A 86 6.70 16.96 -29.73
CA SER A 86 7.14 17.25 -31.10
C SER A 86 7.48 16.01 -31.93
N GLN A 87 7.67 14.87 -31.27
CA GLN A 87 7.85 13.59 -31.96
C GLN A 87 6.51 13.10 -32.55
N PRO A 88 6.51 12.28 -33.61
CA PRO A 88 5.30 11.74 -34.24
C PRO A 88 4.63 10.66 -33.35
N MET A 89 4.33 11.02 -32.11
CA MET A 89 3.73 10.13 -31.11
C MET A 89 2.45 10.76 -30.53
N ALA A 90 1.37 9.99 -30.48
CA ALA A 90 0.13 10.46 -29.87
C ALA A 90 0.31 10.65 -28.35
N ARG A 91 -0.27 11.73 -27.79
CA ARG A 91 -0.31 11.97 -26.33
C ARG A 91 -0.83 10.77 -25.54
N ALA A 92 -1.82 10.05 -26.11
CA ALA A 92 -2.36 8.85 -25.53
C ALA A 92 -1.33 7.74 -25.40
N THR A 93 -0.51 7.52 -26.45
CA THR A 93 0.56 6.52 -26.44
C THR A 93 1.61 6.85 -25.39
N TYR A 94 2.02 8.11 -25.30
CA TYR A 94 2.95 8.57 -24.27
C TYR A 94 2.44 8.25 -22.86
N LEU A 95 1.23 8.70 -22.50
CA LEU A 95 0.70 8.50 -21.16
C LEU A 95 0.43 7.02 -20.86
N ALA A 96 -0.03 6.25 -21.86
CA ALA A 96 -0.20 4.80 -21.73
C ALA A 96 1.12 4.11 -21.37
N THR A 97 2.22 4.49 -22.03
CA THR A 97 3.55 3.93 -21.74
C THR A 97 3.98 4.23 -20.30
N GLN A 98 3.74 5.45 -19.80
CA GLN A 98 4.05 5.82 -18.41
C GLN A 98 3.24 5.00 -17.40
N ILE A 99 1.95 4.81 -17.66
CA ILE A 99 1.06 4.00 -16.80
C ILE A 99 1.50 2.53 -16.81
N ILE A 100 1.78 1.97 -17.99
CA ILE A 100 2.25 0.58 -18.11
C ILE A 100 3.58 0.40 -17.39
N PHE A 101 4.51 1.32 -17.55
CA PHE A 101 5.80 1.29 -16.85
C PHE A 101 5.60 1.32 -15.32
N ALA A 102 4.77 2.22 -14.81
CA ALA A 102 4.47 2.29 -13.38
C ALA A 102 3.83 0.99 -12.87
N PHE A 103 2.94 0.38 -13.65
CA PHE A 103 2.33 -0.90 -13.31
C PHE A 103 3.35 -2.05 -13.27
N ILE A 104 4.28 -2.10 -14.23
CA ILE A 104 5.38 -3.09 -14.24
C ILE A 104 6.25 -2.94 -12.99
N VAL A 105 6.63 -1.70 -12.65
CA VAL A 105 7.42 -1.41 -11.44
C VAL A 105 6.65 -1.84 -10.18
N LEU A 106 5.37 -1.53 -10.09
CA LEU A 106 4.53 -1.94 -8.97
C LEU A 106 4.48 -3.47 -8.82
N MET A 107 4.23 -4.18 -9.93
CA MET A 107 4.18 -5.64 -9.92
C MET A 107 5.53 -6.27 -9.57
N ALA A 108 6.64 -5.68 -10.01
CA ALA A 108 7.98 -6.12 -9.64
C ALA A 108 8.23 -5.95 -8.13
N LEU A 109 7.89 -4.78 -7.56
CA LEU A 109 8.07 -4.50 -6.12
C LEU A 109 7.23 -5.44 -5.24
N VAL A 110 5.95 -5.60 -5.56
CA VAL A 110 5.05 -6.49 -4.80
C VAL A 110 5.42 -7.97 -5.04
N GLY A 111 5.85 -8.32 -6.25
CA GLY A 111 6.38 -9.65 -6.57
C GLY A 111 7.63 -10.00 -5.73
N MET A 112 8.55 -9.06 -5.56
CA MET A 112 9.72 -9.24 -4.68
C MET A 112 9.30 -9.44 -3.22
N MET A 113 8.23 -8.77 -2.75
CA MET A 113 7.69 -9.01 -1.40
C MET A 113 7.12 -10.43 -1.27
N LEU A 114 6.39 -10.93 -2.27
CA LEU A 114 5.88 -12.31 -2.29
C LEU A 114 7.01 -13.34 -2.31
N ILE A 115 8.04 -13.12 -3.13
CA ILE A 115 9.23 -13.98 -3.17
C ILE A 115 9.92 -13.96 -1.80
N GLY A 116 10.04 -12.80 -1.16
CA GLY A 116 10.62 -12.66 0.17
C GLY A 116 9.85 -13.43 1.25
N VAL A 117 8.52 -13.42 1.21
CA VAL A 117 7.68 -14.25 2.11
C VAL A 117 7.88 -15.74 1.80
N TYR A 118 7.82 -16.14 0.53
CA TYR A 118 8.00 -17.53 0.15
C TYR A 118 9.36 -18.08 0.64
N LEU A 119 10.45 -17.35 0.38
CA LEU A 119 11.79 -17.72 0.83
C LEU A 119 11.87 -17.74 2.36
N GLY A 120 11.31 -16.74 3.05
CA GLY A 120 11.32 -16.68 4.51
C GLY A 120 10.59 -17.87 5.13
N LEU A 121 9.39 -18.18 4.66
CA LEU A 121 8.62 -19.33 5.16
C LEU A 121 9.32 -20.65 4.85
N SER A 122 9.99 -20.77 3.69
CA SER A 122 10.75 -21.98 3.31
C SER A 122 11.99 -22.18 4.13
N LEU A 123 12.81 -21.15 4.29
CA LEU A 123 14.10 -21.23 5.00
C LEU A 123 13.93 -21.54 6.50
N PHE A 124 12.84 -21.04 7.09
CA PHE A 124 12.58 -21.18 8.53
C PHE A 124 11.49 -22.20 8.88
N ASN A 125 11.10 -23.06 7.91
CA ASN A 125 10.12 -24.14 8.10
C ASN A 125 8.75 -23.68 8.66
N LEU A 126 8.34 -22.47 8.36
CA LEU A 126 7.06 -21.88 8.81
C LEU A 126 5.86 -22.21 7.90
N HIS A 127 6.05 -22.99 6.84
CA HIS A 127 5.01 -23.34 5.87
C HIS A 127 3.79 -24.05 6.47
N GLN A 128 4.01 -24.84 7.54
CA GLN A 128 2.92 -25.57 8.20
C GLN A 128 2.01 -24.62 8.98
N VAL A 129 2.58 -23.50 9.46
CA VAL A 129 1.85 -22.50 10.26
C VAL A 129 1.11 -21.52 9.35
N LEU A 130 1.74 -21.16 8.22
CA LEU A 130 1.22 -20.12 7.31
C LEU A 130 1.59 -20.42 5.84
N PRO A 131 0.66 -20.95 5.01
CA PRO A 131 0.93 -21.19 3.62
C PRO A 131 1.12 -19.88 2.86
N TRP A 132 2.18 -19.78 2.03
CA TRP A 132 2.54 -18.57 1.29
C TRP A 132 1.39 -18.05 0.40
N ARG A 133 0.52 -18.95 -0.09
CA ARG A 133 -0.65 -18.60 -0.93
C ARG A 133 -1.63 -17.65 -0.23
N THR A 134 -1.67 -17.66 1.08
CA THR A 134 -2.49 -16.74 1.87
C THR A 134 -2.10 -15.27 1.66
N PHE A 135 -0.86 -15.01 1.18
CA PHE A 135 -0.40 -13.65 0.88
C PHE A 135 -0.78 -13.16 -0.52
N LEU A 136 -1.30 -14.01 -1.41
CA LEU A 136 -1.75 -13.58 -2.74
C LEU A 136 -2.89 -12.53 -2.66
N PRO A 137 -3.97 -12.74 -1.90
CA PRO A 137 -4.99 -11.70 -1.74
C PRO A 137 -4.48 -10.47 -0.98
N VAL A 138 -3.49 -10.62 -0.08
CA VAL A 138 -2.83 -9.46 0.56
C VAL A 138 -2.07 -8.63 -0.47
N ALA A 139 -1.31 -9.29 -1.34
CA ALA A 139 -0.59 -8.65 -2.44
C ALA A 139 -1.55 -7.93 -3.41
N ALA A 140 -2.66 -8.58 -3.78
CA ALA A 140 -3.69 -7.97 -4.61
C ALA A 140 -4.30 -6.71 -3.96
N ASN A 141 -4.56 -6.75 -2.64
CA ASN A 141 -5.05 -5.61 -1.90
C ASN A 141 -4.02 -4.47 -1.82
N LEU A 142 -2.73 -4.80 -1.64
CA LEU A 142 -1.63 -3.83 -1.67
C LEU A 142 -1.49 -3.18 -3.06
N VAL A 143 -1.53 -3.98 -4.13
CA VAL A 143 -1.51 -3.46 -5.52
C VAL A 143 -2.67 -2.50 -5.74
N SER A 144 -3.88 -2.84 -5.30
CA SER A 144 -5.07 -1.97 -5.43
C SER A 144 -4.90 -0.64 -4.68
N LEU A 145 -4.31 -0.66 -3.47
CA LEU A 145 -3.98 0.55 -2.71
C LEU A 145 -2.99 1.44 -3.47
N GLN A 146 -1.93 0.84 -4.04
CA GLN A 146 -0.93 1.60 -4.80
C GLN A 146 -1.49 2.16 -6.11
N ILE A 147 -2.41 1.46 -6.77
CA ILE A 147 -3.13 1.96 -7.95
C ILE A 147 -3.99 3.17 -7.56
N ALA A 148 -4.65 3.16 -6.39
CA ALA A 148 -5.40 4.32 -5.89
C ALA A 148 -4.49 5.53 -5.68
N ILE A 149 -3.34 5.35 -5.03
CA ILE A 149 -2.34 6.42 -4.81
C ILE A 149 -1.81 6.96 -6.15
N TYR A 150 -1.46 6.07 -7.08
CA TYR A 150 -1.00 6.45 -8.41
C TYR A 150 -2.06 7.25 -9.17
N GLY A 151 -3.32 6.79 -9.19
CA GLY A 151 -4.42 7.46 -9.89
C GLY A 151 -4.69 8.86 -9.37
N VAL A 152 -4.75 9.04 -8.03
CA VAL A 152 -4.90 10.35 -7.39
C VAL A 152 -3.72 11.26 -7.75
N THR A 153 -2.49 10.75 -7.69
CA THR A 153 -1.29 11.53 -8.03
C THR A 153 -1.27 11.91 -9.51
N LEU A 154 -1.68 11.01 -10.40
CA LEU A 154 -1.76 11.29 -11.83
C LEU A 154 -2.78 12.40 -12.14
N LEU A 155 -3.92 12.43 -11.44
CA LEU A 155 -4.89 13.50 -11.55
C LEU A 155 -4.29 14.84 -11.10
N LEU A 156 -3.57 14.86 -9.98
CA LEU A 156 -2.86 16.04 -9.51
C LEU A 156 -1.80 16.49 -10.53
N SER A 157 -1.02 15.55 -11.09
CA SER A 157 0.00 15.80 -12.10
C SER A 157 -0.59 16.41 -13.39
N ALA A 158 -1.77 15.92 -13.81
CA ALA A 158 -2.47 16.47 -14.96
C ALA A 158 -2.98 17.90 -14.75
N THR A 159 -3.07 18.39 -13.51
CA THR A 159 -3.56 19.74 -13.19
C THR A 159 -2.43 20.74 -12.88
N ALA A 160 -1.30 20.26 -12.39
CA ALA A 160 -0.18 21.08 -11.94
C ALA A 160 0.82 21.37 -13.06
N ARG A 161 1.67 22.36 -12.86
CA ARG A 161 2.80 22.69 -13.73
C ARG A 161 4.16 22.32 -13.13
N GLU A 162 4.19 22.08 -11.83
CA GLU A 162 5.39 21.80 -11.05
C GLU A 162 5.27 20.42 -10.40
N GLY A 163 6.19 19.52 -10.70
CA GLY A 163 6.24 18.17 -10.14
C GLY A 163 6.43 18.16 -8.63
N GLY A 164 7.23 19.10 -8.11
CA GLY A 164 7.45 19.23 -6.67
C GLY A 164 6.18 19.49 -5.87
N ARG A 165 5.27 20.33 -6.40
CA ARG A 165 3.95 20.58 -5.77
C ARG A 165 3.06 19.34 -5.79
N VAL A 166 3.12 18.58 -6.89
CA VAL A 166 2.37 17.31 -7.00
C VAL A 166 2.84 16.30 -5.96
N VAL A 167 4.16 16.13 -5.84
CA VAL A 167 4.76 15.21 -4.85
C VAL A 167 4.33 15.61 -3.45
N THR A 168 4.45 16.89 -3.10
CA THR A 168 4.06 17.39 -1.76
C THR A 168 2.57 17.15 -1.47
N ALA A 169 1.69 17.48 -2.42
CA ALA A 169 0.24 17.30 -2.24
C ALA A 169 -0.14 15.82 -2.12
N ALA A 170 0.46 14.96 -2.93
CA ALA A 170 0.22 13.52 -2.88
C ALA A 170 0.76 12.87 -1.59
N LEU A 171 1.95 13.27 -1.14
CA LEU A 171 2.50 12.82 0.15
C LEU A 171 1.62 13.26 1.32
N LEU A 172 1.14 14.50 1.33
CA LEU A 172 0.21 14.99 2.34
C LEU A 172 -1.10 14.21 2.33
N PHE A 173 -1.66 13.91 1.15
CA PHE A 173 -2.86 13.08 1.03
C PHE A 173 -2.65 11.68 1.63
N VAL A 174 -1.55 11.02 1.31
CA VAL A 174 -1.21 9.69 1.84
C VAL A 174 -0.97 9.75 3.34
N LEU A 175 -0.20 10.73 3.83
CA LEU A 175 0.10 10.90 5.25
C LEU A 175 -1.16 11.19 6.07
N ILE A 176 -2.00 12.12 5.61
CA ILE A 176 -3.27 12.45 6.30
C ILE A 176 -4.18 11.23 6.32
N SER A 177 -4.33 10.52 5.20
CA SER A 177 -5.14 9.31 5.13
C SER A 177 -4.64 8.24 6.11
N TYR A 178 -3.31 8.06 6.21
CA TYR A 178 -2.71 7.11 7.15
C TYR A 178 -2.92 7.52 8.60
N LEU A 179 -2.69 8.80 8.93
CA LEU A 179 -2.88 9.32 10.29
C LEU A 179 -4.34 9.25 10.74
N VAL A 180 -5.28 9.65 9.87
CA VAL A 180 -6.72 9.55 10.17
C VAL A 180 -7.10 8.10 10.44
N GLN A 181 -6.61 7.14 9.63
CA GLN A 181 -6.84 5.72 9.87
C GLN A 181 -6.25 5.24 11.20
N ALA A 182 -5.04 5.67 11.55
CA ALA A 182 -4.39 5.30 12.80
C ALA A 182 -5.15 5.85 14.02
N VAL A 183 -5.53 7.13 13.98
CA VAL A 183 -6.26 7.79 15.09
C VAL A 183 -7.69 7.25 15.20
N ALA A 184 -8.37 6.99 14.08
CA ALA A 184 -9.72 6.43 14.08
C ALA A 184 -9.79 5.03 14.73
N ARG A 185 -8.73 4.23 14.65
CA ARG A 185 -8.63 2.94 15.36
C ARG A 185 -8.53 3.11 16.88
N LEU A 186 -7.93 4.20 17.34
CA LEU A 186 -7.73 4.47 18.77
C LEU A 186 -8.91 5.21 19.40
N TRP A 187 -9.71 5.92 18.60
CA TRP A 187 -10.76 6.78 19.09
C TRP A 187 -12.12 6.49 18.44
N PRO A 188 -13.02 5.74 19.12
CA PRO A 188 -14.30 5.31 18.55
C PRO A 188 -15.20 6.44 18.04
N LYS A 189 -15.12 7.65 18.67
CA LYS A 189 -15.94 8.81 18.28
C LYS A 189 -15.66 9.31 16.85
N ILE A 190 -14.46 9.08 16.33
CA ILE A 190 -14.05 9.51 14.98
C ILE A 190 -13.88 8.35 14.02
N GLN A 191 -14.28 7.15 14.40
CA GLN A 191 -14.18 5.94 13.57
C GLN A 191 -14.88 6.10 12.20
N PHE A 192 -15.93 6.92 12.11
CA PHE A 192 -16.62 7.20 10.85
C PHE A 192 -15.71 7.84 9.79
N LEU A 193 -14.66 8.59 10.22
CA LEU A 193 -13.69 9.21 9.30
C LEU A 193 -12.82 8.16 8.60
N SER A 194 -12.62 6.99 9.20
CA SER A 194 -11.82 5.91 8.58
C SER A 194 -12.41 5.50 7.23
N THR A 195 -13.73 5.50 7.09
CA THR A 195 -14.42 5.12 5.85
C THR A 195 -14.01 5.97 4.63
N TYR A 196 -13.56 7.22 4.87
CA TYR A 196 -13.11 8.13 3.81
C TYR A 196 -11.61 8.00 3.50
N THR A 197 -10.88 7.15 4.23
CA THR A 197 -9.45 6.94 4.00
C THR A 197 -9.21 5.73 3.12
N ILE A 198 -8.22 5.82 2.21
CA ILE A 198 -7.84 4.69 1.36
C ILE A 198 -7.24 3.53 2.19
N PHE A 199 -6.62 3.83 3.34
CA PHE A 199 -6.04 2.81 4.22
C PHE A 199 -7.07 1.99 4.98
N ASN A 200 -8.33 2.43 5.09
CA ASN A 200 -9.40 1.64 5.69
C ASN A 200 -9.67 0.34 4.89
N TYR A 201 -9.47 0.41 3.59
CA TYR A 201 -9.70 -0.69 2.66
C TYR A 201 -8.47 -1.57 2.47
N TYR A 202 -7.37 -1.28 3.19
CA TYR A 202 -6.20 -2.13 3.24
C TYR A 202 -6.13 -2.87 4.57
N SER A 203 -6.43 -4.16 4.56
CA SER A 203 -6.64 -4.96 5.77
C SER A 203 -5.92 -6.32 5.71
N PRO A 204 -4.57 -6.36 5.67
CA PRO A 204 -3.79 -7.61 5.54
C PRO A 204 -4.04 -8.58 6.69
N GLN A 205 -4.22 -8.08 7.93
CA GLN A 205 -4.52 -8.92 9.08
C GLN A 205 -5.84 -9.66 8.91
N GLN A 206 -6.91 -8.98 8.51
CA GLN A 206 -8.22 -9.61 8.31
C GLN A 206 -8.18 -10.66 7.19
N ILE A 207 -7.43 -10.40 6.12
CA ILE A 207 -7.26 -11.34 5.01
C ILE A 207 -6.61 -12.64 5.50
N VAL A 208 -5.51 -12.54 6.25
CA VAL A 208 -4.73 -13.70 6.69
C VAL A 208 -5.41 -14.45 7.84
N MET A 209 -6.02 -13.72 8.80
CA MET A 209 -6.67 -14.35 9.95
C MET A 209 -7.99 -15.03 9.57
N ASN A 210 -8.79 -14.39 8.74
CA ASN A 210 -10.11 -14.91 8.35
C ASN A 210 -10.07 -15.75 7.06
N ASN A 211 -8.92 -15.82 6.40
CA ASN A 211 -8.74 -16.50 5.12
C ASN A 211 -9.75 -16.05 4.03
N LEU A 212 -10.17 -14.77 4.09
CA LEU A 212 -11.17 -14.18 3.21
C LEU A 212 -10.52 -13.18 2.27
N THR A 213 -10.91 -13.24 1.00
CA THR A 213 -10.52 -12.21 0.04
C THR A 213 -11.51 -11.05 0.12
N PRO A 214 -11.08 -9.83 0.50
CA PRO A 214 -11.96 -8.69 0.68
C PRO A 214 -12.29 -8.05 -0.67
N TRP A 215 -13.13 -8.69 -1.48
CA TRP A 215 -13.50 -8.21 -2.83
C TRP A 215 -14.02 -6.77 -2.84
N GLN A 216 -14.80 -6.39 -1.82
CA GLN A 216 -15.32 -5.02 -1.69
C GLN A 216 -14.19 -4.01 -1.55
N ASN A 217 -13.20 -4.28 -0.69
CA ASN A 217 -12.06 -3.41 -0.48
C ASN A 217 -11.22 -3.26 -1.76
N LEU A 218 -10.98 -4.38 -2.47
CA LEU A 218 -10.28 -4.37 -3.75
C LEU A 218 -11.01 -3.50 -4.78
N LEU A 219 -12.32 -3.69 -4.91
CA LEU A 219 -13.14 -2.95 -5.87
C LEU A 219 -13.18 -1.45 -5.56
N ILE A 220 -13.28 -1.07 -4.28
CA ILE A 220 -13.27 0.35 -3.87
C ILE A 220 -11.92 1.00 -4.22
N LEU A 221 -10.81 0.36 -3.85
CA LEU A 221 -9.47 0.91 -4.12
C LEU A 221 -9.18 0.99 -5.61
N LEU A 222 -9.50 -0.07 -6.38
CA LEU A 222 -9.39 -0.05 -7.84
C LEU A 222 -10.30 1.01 -8.45
N GLY A 223 -11.54 1.15 -7.95
CA GLY A 223 -12.47 2.17 -8.39
C GLY A 223 -11.93 3.59 -8.20
N VAL A 224 -11.38 3.88 -7.03
CA VAL A 224 -10.72 5.18 -6.75
C VAL A 224 -9.56 5.40 -7.73
N GLY A 225 -8.69 4.41 -7.90
CA GLY A 225 -7.52 4.52 -8.78
C GLY A 225 -7.90 4.70 -10.25
N LEU A 226 -8.86 3.92 -10.75
CA LEU A 226 -9.31 3.98 -12.15
C LEU A 226 -10.08 5.26 -12.45
N VAL A 227 -10.97 5.71 -11.55
CA VAL A 227 -11.72 6.96 -11.72
C VAL A 227 -10.77 8.16 -11.70
N THR A 228 -9.92 8.27 -10.71
CA THR A 228 -8.99 9.41 -10.61
C THR A 228 -7.93 9.36 -11.71
N GLY A 229 -7.39 8.18 -12.02
CA GLY A 229 -6.45 8.00 -13.14
C GLY A 229 -7.09 8.31 -14.48
N GLY A 230 -8.34 7.87 -14.72
CA GLY A 230 -9.11 8.17 -15.92
C GLY A 230 -9.40 9.67 -16.08
N LEU A 231 -9.75 10.36 -14.98
CA LEU A 231 -9.89 11.82 -14.96
C LEU A 231 -8.57 12.53 -15.26
N GLY A 232 -7.45 12.03 -14.70
CA GLY A 232 -6.11 12.53 -15.01
C GLY A 232 -5.75 12.37 -16.48
N TRP A 233 -6.03 11.19 -17.04
CA TRP A 233 -5.88 10.90 -18.46
C TRP A 233 -6.69 11.86 -19.32
N TRP A 234 -8.00 11.95 -19.06
CA TRP A 234 -8.90 12.82 -19.80
C TRP A 234 -8.45 14.28 -19.77
N LYS A 235 -8.03 14.77 -18.60
CA LYS A 235 -7.56 16.14 -18.43
C LYS A 235 -6.26 16.39 -19.19
N PHE A 236 -5.32 15.46 -19.19
CA PHE A 236 -4.07 15.54 -19.96
C PHE A 236 -4.34 15.62 -21.48
N MET A 237 -5.31 14.82 -21.99
CA MET A 237 -5.66 14.86 -23.42
C MET A 237 -6.20 16.22 -23.88
N ARG A 238 -6.88 16.95 -22.99
CA ARG A 238 -7.50 18.25 -23.27
C ARG A 238 -6.66 19.45 -22.85
N ARG A 239 -5.54 19.20 -22.21
CA ARG A 239 -4.70 20.28 -21.69
C ARG A 239 -3.91 20.91 -22.84
N ASP A 240 -3.98 22.24 -22.96
CA ASP A 240 -3.05 23.00 -23.78
C ASP A 240 -1.72 23.06 -23.04
N ILE A 241 -0.69 22.51 -23.67
CA ILE A 241 0.69 22.51 -23.18
C ILE A 241 1.40 23.53 -24.06
N PRO A 242 1.80 24.68 -23.45
CA PRO A 242 2.52 25.72 -24.19
C PRO A 242 3.90 25.26 -24.60
#